data_17823a1ffdb8f621207600b21d562050
#
_entry.id   17823a1ffdb8f621207600b21d562050
#
_cell.length_a   1.000
_cell.length_b   1.000
_cell.length_c   1.000
_cell.angle_alpha   90.00
_cell.angle_beta   90.00
_cell.angle_gamma   90.00
#
_symmetry.space_group_name_H-M   'P 1'
#
loop_
_entity.id
_entity.type
_entity.pdbx_description
1 polymer ?
#
loop_
_entity_poly.entity_id
_entity_poly.type
_entity_poly.pdbx_seq_one_letter_code
_entity_poly.pdbx_strand_id
1 'polypeptide(L)'
;MALVVQKYGGSSVSDIEAMRRVARRVVATRQAGNTVVVVVSAMGDTTDELLDMADALTDAAPAREMDILLSAGERISMALLAMAVSQLGVPARAYTGAQAGVLTDSKYGRASIVGVLPERIARAIQTGAVAIVAGFQGINEVEDTTTLGRGGSDTTAVALAAALNADVCEIYTDVDGLFTADPRIVPTARRIESLSSEETLELAAHGAKILHLRAVEYARRFGVPLHVRSSFSDRTGTWIYDGRREGAFVPSVVAAQLDDVVAADIATPGSPATPASPASAATPAGSASQGAAPAAPASPSDPAGLDDGPSASVVDTAHRNAIAARAQARPRPSAKEDHVEAPVISGIAHDRSQDKITLVGVPDVPGAAARIFAIVAGTDANIDMIVQDVSAEGTGLTNISFTCPDGDSATARAALEGAREQLGFRSLHFNPDIGILSLVGAGMRSNPGVSARLFGALSEAGVNIHMISTSEIRISVVVDDAALDEAVRAVHSAFGLDAQAAEAVVYGGTGR
;
A
#
# COMPACT_ATOMS: atom_id res chain seq x y z
N MET A 1 7.80 17.52 16.79
CA MET A 1 6.39 17.16 16.57
C MET A 1 6.28 16.81 15.11
N ALA A 2 6.02 15.54 14.79
CA ALA A 2 5.92 15.07 13.42
C ALA A 2 4.45 14.86 13.03
N LEU A 3 4.12 15.01 11.76
CA LEU A 3 2.83 14.63 11.20
C LEU A 3 2.95 13.20 10.65
N VAL A 4 2.25 12.28 11.27
CA VAL A 4 2.25 10.86 10.93
C VAL A 4 0.90 10.48 10.34
N VAL A 5 0.89 9.92 9.14
CA VAL A 5 -0.28 9.28 8.56
C VAL A 5 -0.16 7.77 8.79
N GLN A 6 -1.15 7.15 9.44
CA GLN A 6 -1.16 5.72 9.76
C GLN A 6 -2.27 5.04 8.98
N LYS A 7 -1.94 4.03 8.16
CA LYS A 7 -2.94 3.20 7.48
C LYS A 7 -3.07 1.85 8.17
N TYR A 8 -4.28 1.42 8.44
CA TYR A 8 -4.59 0.09 8.98
C TYR A 8 -5.44 -0.72 8.00
N GLY A 9 -4.92 -1.90 7.61
CA GLY A 9 -5.62 -2.85 6.72
C GLY A 9 -6.77 -3.58 7.42
N GLY A 10 -7.58 -4.32 6.67
CA GLY A 10 -8.76 -5.05 7.17
C GLY A 10 -8.42 -6.03 8.30
N SER A 11 -7.34 -6.80 8.17
CA SER A 11 -6.84 -7.70 9.23
C SER A 11 -6.47 -6.99 10.52
N SER A 12 -5.99 -5.73 10.42
CA SER A 12 -5.63 -4.90 11.57
C SER A 12 -6.84 -4.41 12.37
N VAL A 13 -8.00 -4.31 11.74
CA VAL A 13 -9.27 -3.81 12.29
C VAL A 13 -10.39 -4.84 12.19
N SER A 14 -10.06 -6.14 12.15
CA SER A 14 -10.98 -7.25 11.87
C SER A 14 -12.13 -7.40 12.85
N ASP A 15 -11.92 -7.00 14.10
CA ASP A 15 -12.88 -7.13 15.17
C ASP A 15 -12.71 -6.04 16.23
N ILE A 16 -13.55 -6.04 17.26
CA ILE A 16 -13.55 -5.03 18.33
C ILE A 16 -12.24 -5.01 19.13
N GLU A 17 -11.62 -6.16 19.36
CA GLU A 17 -10.34 -6.23 20.09
C GLU A 17 -9.20 -5.71 19.23
N ALA A 18 -9.20 -6.00 17.93
CA ALA A 18 -8.28 -5.42 16.96
C ALA A 18 -8.44 -3.88 16.91
N MET A 19 -9.68 -3.38 16.87
CA MET A 19 -9.97 -1.94 16.95
C MET A 19 -9.41 -1.30 18.22
N ARG A 20 -9.57 -1.93 19.39
CA ARG A 20 -9.01 -1.46 20.66
C ARG A 20 -7.49 -1.43 20.65
N ARG A 21 -6.84 -2.45 20.05
CA ARG A 21 -5.38 -2.49 19.87
C ARG A 21 -4.90 -1.34 19.00
N VAL A 22 -5.53 -1.12 17.85
CA VAL A 22 -5.22 0.01 16.95
C VAL A 22 -5.44 1.34 17.67
N ALA A 23 -6.56 1.52 18.38
CA ALA A 23 -6.84 2.74 19.12
C ALA A 23 -5.74 3.08 20.16
N ARG A 24 -5.25 2.07 20.91
CA ARG A 24 -4.13 2.26 21.85
C ARG A 24 -2.85 2.72 21.12
N ARG A 25 -2.52 2.13 19.97
CA ARG A 25 -1.35 2.52 19.18
C ARG A 25 -1.48 3.96 18.65
N VAL A 26 -2.63 4.33 18.12
CA VAL A 26 -2.93 5.71 17.66
C VAL A 26 -2.76 6.71 18.80
N VAL A 27 -3.31 6.40 19.98
CA VAL A 27 -3.21 7.23 21.19
C VAL A 27 -1.76 7.35 21.66
N ALA A 28 -0.99 6.25 21.69
CA ALA A 28 0.42 6.27 22.05
C ALA A 28 1.24 7.16 21.08
N THR A 29 1.03 7.05 19.77
CA THR A 29 1.67 7.94 18.78
C THR A 29 1.32 9.41 19.02
N ARG A 30 0.05 9.70 19.37
CA ARG A 30 -0.40 11.07 19.68
C ARG A 30 0.20 11.60 20.98
N GLN A 31 0.28 10.78 22.02
CA GLN A 31 0.86 11.12 23.32
C GLN A 31 2.38 11.32 23.26
N ALA A 32 3.06 10.65 22.32
CA ALA A 32 4.46 10.90 22.01
C ALA A 32 4.72 12.30 21.40
N GLY A 33 3.69 13.14 21.29
CA GLY A 33 3.79 14.52 20.81
C GLY A 33 3.62 14.67 19.29
N ASN A 34 3.18 13.63 18.59
CA ASN A 34 2.97 13.68 17.13
C ASN A 34 1.54 14.11 16.77
N THR A 35 1.38 14.67 15.59
CA THR A 35 0.08 14.88 14.96
C THR A 35 -0.26 13.64 14.16
N VAL A 36 -1.48 13.10 14.31
CA VAL A 36 -1.85 11.80 13.72
C VAL A 36 -3.09 11.93 12.83
N VAL A 37 -2.97 11.39 11.62
CA VAL A 37 -4.08 11.12 10.70
C VAL A 37 -4.12 9.62 10.47
N VAL A 38 -5.30 9.02 10.55
CA VAL A 38 -5.48 7.58 10.38
C VAL A 38 -6.32 7.30 9.15
N VAL A 39 -5.93 6.32 8.34
CA VAL A 39 -6.73 5.78 7.23
C VAL A 39 -7.04 4.33 7.52
N VAL A 40 -8.30 3.95 7.43
CA VAL A 40 -8.74 2.58 7.72
C VAL A 40 -9.37 1.91 6.51
N SER A 41 -9.16 0.60 6.39
CA SER A 41 -9.90 -0.28 5.49
C SER A 41 -11.17 -0.79 6.16
N ALA A 42 -12.03 -1.48 5.41
CA ALA A 42 -13.15 -2.25 5.95
C ALA A 42 -12.67 -3.31 6.96
N MET A 43 -13.53 -3.72 7.87
CA MET A 43 -13.22 -4.73 8.90
C MET A 43 -13.13 -6.12 8.29
N GLY A 44 -12.01 -6.82 8.54
CA GLY A 44 -11.85 -8.22 8.11
C GLY A 44 -12.26 -8.46 6.66
N ASP A 45 -13.21 -9.34 6.45
CA ASP A 45 -13.72 -9.79 5.15
C ASP A 45 -14.99 -9.02 4.71
N THR A 46 -15.34 -7.89 5.36
CA THR A 46 -16.59 -7.13 5.09
C THR A 46 -16.74 -6.75 3.61
N THR A 47 -15.64 -6.41 2.93
CA THR A 47 -15.69 -6.08 1.50
C THR A 47 -16.14 -7.28 0.66
N ASP A 48 -15.63 -8.48 0.95
CA ASP A 48 -15.99 -9.70 0.25
C ASP A 48 -17.44 -10.09 0.57
N GLU A 49 -17.89 -9.96 1.83
CA GLU A 49 -19.29 -10.16 2.23
C GLU A 49 -20.26 -9.23 1.48
N LEU A 50 -19.88 -7.98 1.26
CA LEU A 50 -20.69 -7.02 0.50
C LEU A 50 -20.73 -7.36 -0.99
N LEU A 51 -19.62 -7.86 -1.55
CA LEU A 51 -19.57 -8.38 -2.92
C LEU A 51 -20.49 -9.59 -3.07
N ASP A 52 -20.38 -10.56 -2.17
CA ASP A 52 -21.23 -11.78 -2.16
C ASP A 52 -22.73 -11.40 -2.08
N MET A 53 -23.10 -10.39 -1.28
CA MET A 53 -24.48 -9.90 -1.22
C MET A 53 -24.97 -9.33 -2.55
N ALA A 54 -24.12 -8.58 -3.25
CA ALA A 54 -24.47 -8.02 -4.56
C ALA A 54 -24.61 -9.12 -5.62
N ASP A 55 -23.66 -10.07 -5.65
CA ASP A 55 -23.66 -11.20 -6.58
C ASP A 55 -24.88 -12.13 -6.36
N ALA A 56 -25.28 -12.32 -5.10
CA ALA A 56 -26.52 -13.05 -4.79
C ALA A 56 -27.79 -12.34 -5.25
N LEU A 57 -27.75 -11.02 -5.44
CA LEU A 57 -28.89 -10.22 -5.87
C LEU A 57 -28.99 -10.12 -7.40
N THR A 58 -27.87 -10.00 -8.11
CA THR A 58 -27.84 -9.77 -9.55
C THR A 58 -26.50 -10.13 -10.18
N ASP A 59 -26.55 -10.73 -11.38
CA ASP A 59 -25.37 -11.05 -12.19
C ASP A 59 -24.75 -9.81 -12.87
N ALA A 60 -25.39 -8.65 -12.81
CA ALA A 60 -24.94 -7.41 -13.45
C ALA A 60 -25.23 -6.18 -12.57
N ALA A 61 -24.54 -6.09 -11.44
CA ALA A 61 -24.66 -4.95 -10.56
C ALA A 61 -24.13 -3.67 -11.23
N PRO A 62 -24.91 -2.55 -11.22
CA PRO A 62 -24.40 -1.27 -11.73
C PRO A 62 -23.16 -0.82 -10.93
N ALA A 63 -22.08 -0.48 -11.63
CA ALA A 63 -20.81 -0.14 -11.00
C ALA A 63 -20.89 1.04 -10.01
N ARG A 64 -21.74 2.04 -10.29
CA ARG A 64 -22.02 3.16 -9.39
C ARG A 64 -22.62 2.69 -8.05
N GLU A 65 -23.61 1.79 -8.09
CA GLU A 65 -24.27 1.29 -6.88
C GLU A 65 -23.33 0.36 -6.10
N MET A 66 -22.45 -0.37 -6.81
CA MET A 66 -21.39 -1.17 -6.22
C MET A 66 -20.41 -0.30 -5.40
N ASP A 67 -19.99 0.85 -5.93
CA ASP A 67 -19.12 1.78 -5.22
C ASP A 67 -19.75 2.32 -3.92
N ILE A 68 -21.06 2.63 -3.97
CA ILE A 68 -21.82 3.04 -2.78
C ILE A 68 -21.84 1.90 -1.75
N LEU A 69 -22.17 0.68 -2.18
CA LEU A 69 -22.25 -0.50 -1.31
C LEU A 69 -20.89 -0.77 -0.63
N LEU A 70 -19.83 -0.91 -1.42
CA LEU A 70 -18.50 -1.25 -0.91
C LEU A 70 -17.95 -0.18 0.01
N SER A 71 -18.22 1.11 -0.26
CA SER A 71 -17.77 2.22 0.59
C SER A 71 -18.35 2.19 2.02
N ALA A 72 -19.38 1.38 2.28
CA ALA A 72 -19.98 1.25 3.62
C ALA A 72 -19.03 0.58 4.63
N GLY A 73 -18.20 -0.35 4.20
CA GLY A 73 -17.26 -1.07 5.07
C GLY A 73 -16.30 -0.13 5.79
N GLU A 74 -15.63 0.75 5.08
CA GLU A 74 -14.70 1.72 5.66
C GLU A 74 -15.41 2.77 6.53
N ARG A 75 -16.67 3.10 6.22
CA ARG A 75 -17.46 4.03 7.04
C ARG A 75 -17.79 3.44 8.41
N ILE A 76 -18.01 2.13 8.50
CA ILE A 76 -18.17 1.42 9.77
C ILE A 76 -16.87 1.47 10.55
N SER A 77 -15.75 1.08 9.93
CA SER A 77 -14.43 1.05 10.56
C SER A 77 -14.01 2.40 11.12
N MET A 78 -14.12 3.47 10.32
CA MET A 78 -13.72 4.81 10.75
C MET A 78 -14.52 5.31 11.96
N ALA A 79 -15.82 5.02 12.00
CA ALA A 79 -16.69 5.44 13.09
C ALA A 79 -16.37 4.70 14.39
N LEU A 80 -16.21 3.38 14.32
CA LEU A 80 -15.85 2.55 15.48
C LEU A 80 -14.47 2.91 16.03
N LEU A 81 -13.48 3.13 15.17
CA LEU A 81 -12.15 3.54 15.62
C LEU A 81 -12.17 4.94 16.26
N ALA A 82 -12.95 5.88 15.72
CA ALA A 82 -13.11 7.21 16.33
C ALA A 82 -13.70 7.14 17.73
N MET A 83 -14.70 6.28 17.95
CA MET A 83 -15.26 6.03 19.27
C MET A 83 -14.21 5.41 20.21
N ALA A 84 -13.45 4.42 19.74
CA ALA A 84 -12.42 3.74 20.54
C ALA A 84 -11.28 4.70 20.96
N VAL A 85 -10.80 5.55 20.05
CA VAL A 85 -9.78 6.56 20.35
C VAL A 85 -10.32 7.62 21.33
N SER A 86 -11.57 8.08 21.14
CA SER A 86 -12.22 9.05 22.03
C SER A 86 -12.41 8.50 23.44
N GLN A 87 -12.72 7.21 23.57
CA GLN A 87 -12.84 6.54 24.87
C GLN A 87 -11.51 6.53 25.65
N LEU A 88 -10.38 6.57 24.97
CA LEU A 88 -9.05 6.66 25.56
C LEU A 88 -8.64 8.12 25.91
N GLY A 89 -9.55 9.07 25.81
CA GLY A 89 -9.34 10.47 26.21
C GLY A 89 -8.69 11.35 25.14
N VAL A 90 -8.49 10.88 23.93
CA VAL A 90 -7.96 11.68 22.81
C VAL A 90 -9.10 12.07 21.87
N PRO A 91 -9.31 13.37 21.58
CA PRO A 91 -10.31 13.80 20.63
C PRO A 91 -10.09 13.17 19.25
N ALA A 92 -11.11 12.52 18.70
CA ALA A 92 -11.05 11.90 17.38
C ALA A 92 -12.26 12.25 16.53
N ARG A 93 -12.08 12.37 15.20
CA ARG A 93 -13.15 12.68 14.27
C ARG A 93 -13.03 11.81 13.03
N ALA A 94 -14.14 11.17 12.65
CA ALA A 94 -14.25 10.35 11.45
C ALA A 94 -14.65 11.19 10.23
N TYR A 95 -14.07 10.82 9.06
CA TYR A 95 -14.30 11.48 7.78
C TYR A 95 -14.43 10.44 6.67
N THR A 96 -15.43 10.58 5.81
CA THR A 96 -15.47 9.85 4.53
C THR A 96 -14.38 10.36 3.59
N GLY A 97 -14.08 9.63 2.52
CA GLY A 97 -13.13 10.10 1.49
C GLY A 97 -13.52 11.46 0.91
N ALA A 98 -14.81 11.67 0.61
CA ALA A 98 -15.34 12.97 0.18
C ALA A 98 -15.11 14.07 1.22
N GLN A 99 -15.37 13.80 2.48
CA GLN A 99 -15.16 14.77 3.57
C GLN A 99 -13.67 15.04 3.83
N ALA A 100 -12.81 14.09 3.53
CA ALA A 100 -11.35 14.24 3.56
C ALA A 100 -10.79 14.99 2.35
N GLY A 101 -11.64 15.27 1.35
CA GLY A 101 -11.28 15.99 0.14
C GLY A 101 -10.60 15.12 -0.93
N VAL A 102 -10.83 13.81 -0.92
CA VAL A 102 -10.30 12.90 -1.95
C VAL A 102 -11.17 13.01 -3.20
N LEU A 103 -10.62 13.64 -4.26
CA LEU A 103 -11.29 13.83 -5.55
C LEU A 103 -10.82 12.76 -6.53
N THR A 104 -11.75 12.21 -7.31
CA THR A 104 -11.49 11.11 -8.24
C THR A 104 -12.05 11.39 -9.64
N ASP A 105 -11.60 10.58 -10.61
CA ASP A 105 -12.30 10.44 -11.90
C ASP A 105 -13.60 9.61 -11.74
N SER A 106 -14.37 9.48 -12.82
CA SER A 106 -15.68 8.81 -12.83
C SER A 106 -15.60 7.33 -13.27
N LYS A 107 -14.44 6.67 -13.08
CA LYS A 107 -14.28 5.23 -13.36
C LYS A 107 -14.68 4.41 -12.14
N TYR A 108 -15.99 4.12 -12.01
CA TYR A 108 -16.49 3.33 -10.90
C TYR A 108 -15.76 1.99 -10.74
N GLY A 109 -15.52 1.56 -9.48
CA GLY A 109 -14.80 0.33 -9.12
C GLY A 109 -13.27 0.42 -9.22
N ARG A 110 -12.73 1.37 -10.00
CA ARG A 110 -11.28 1.54 -10.25
C ARG A 110 -10.88 3.00 -10.46
N ALA A 111 -11.50 3.90 -9.71
CA ALA A 111 -11.25 5.33 -9.85
C ALA A 111 -9.80 5.71 -9.55
N SER A 112 -9.35 6.78 -10.21
CA SER A 112 -8.05 7.39 -9.96
C SER A 112 -8.20 8.68 -9.17
N ILE A 113 -7.33 8.91 -8.18
CA ILE A 113 -7.28 10.17 -7.44
C ILE A 113 -6.77 11.26 -8.39
N VAL A 114 -7.59 12.28 -8.64
CA VAL A 114 -7.24 13.44 -9.47
C VAL A 114 -6.77 14.62 -8.61
N GLY A 115 -7.10 14.65 -7.32
CA GLY A 115 -6.68 15.68 -6.39
C GLY A 115 -7.04 15.35 -4.94
N VAL A 116 -6.41 16.05 -4.01
CA VAL A 116 -6.74 15.95 -2.58
C VAL A 116 -6.76 17.37 -1.99
N LEU A 117 -7.90 17.74 -1.39
CA LEU A 117 -8.14 19.03 -0.74
C LEU A 117 -8.43 18.79 0.75
N PRO A 118 -7.38 18.66 1.61
CA PRO A 118 -7.52 18.12 2.96
C PRO A 118 -7.85 19.19 4.02
N GLU A 119 -8.54 20.30 3.70
CA GLU A 119 -8.75 21.44 4.59
C GLU A 119 -9.50 21.02 5.89
N ARG A 120 -10.46 20.08 5.80
CA ARG A 120 -11.20 19.60 6.97
C ARG A 120 -10.32 18.77 7.89
N ILE A 121 -9.42 17.97 7.29
CA ILE A 121 -8.43 17.19 8.02
C ILE A 121 -7.41 18.12 8.68
N ALA A 122 -6.87 19.08 7.92
CA ALA A 122 -5.93 20.08 8.43
C ALA A 122 -6.51 20.85 9.63
N ARG A 123 -7.76 21.30 9.55
CA ARG A 123 -8.45 21.94 10.69
C ARG A 123 -8.61 21.03 11.90
N ALA A 124 -8.95 19.76 11.69
CA ALA A 124 -9.10 18.80 12.78
C ALA A 124 -7.80 18.59 13.54
N ILE A 125 -6.70 18.35 12.83
CA ILE A 125 -5.40 18.13 13.45
C ILE A 125 -4.84 19.40 14.14
N GLN A 126 -5.12 20.59 13.60
CA GLN A 126 -4.78 21.87 14.25
C GLN A 126 -5.48 22.04 15.61
N THR A 127 -6.68 21.52 15.79
CA THR A 127 -7.39 21.52 17.09
C THR A 127 -6.93 20.43 18.04
N GLY A 128 -5.93 19.63 17.66
CA GLY A 128 -5.37 18.54 18.45
C GLY A 128 -6.14 17.23 18.35
N ALA A 129 -7.15 17.13 17.47
CA ALA A 129 -7.90 15.91 17.25
C ALA A 129 -7.16 14.96 16.30
N VAL A 130 -7.34 13.66 16.50
CA VAL A 130 -6.97 12.63 15.52
C VAL A 130 -8.04 12.61 14.43
N ALA A 131 -7.63 12.75 13.16
CA ALA A 131 -8.52 12.61 12.02
C ALA A 131 -8.49 11.15 11.54
N ILE A 132 -9.66 10.51 11.46
CA ILE A 132 -9.80 9.11 11.00
C ILE A 132 -10.59 9.11 9.71
N VAL A 133 -9.97 8.65 8.64
CA VAL A 133 -10.48 8.72 7.26
C VAL A 133 -10.83 7.32 6.77
N ALA A 134 -12.02 7.18 6.18
CA ALA A 134 -12.37 6.01 5.40
C ALA A 134 -11.49 5.97 4.15
N GLY A 135 -10.63 4.95 4.05
CA GLY A 135 -9.83 4.70 2.86
C GLY A 135 -10.66 4.22 1.68
N PHE A 136 -10.00 3.83 0.58
CA PHE A 136 -10.61 3.16 -0.57
C PHE A 136 -11.60 4.00 -1.39
N GLN A 137 -12.11 5.12 -0.91
CA GLN A 137 -13.19 5.89 -1.49
C GLN A 137 -12.86 7.36 -1.70
N GLY A 138 -13.48 7.96 -2.71
CA GLY A 138 -13.44 9.40 -2.99
C GLY A 138 -14.77 9.89 -3.53
N ILE A 139 -14.75 11.04 -4.17
CA ILE A 139 -15.90 11.68 -4.81
C ILE A 139 -15.49 12.20 -6.18
N ASN A 140 -16.32 11.98 -7.17
CA ASN A 140 -16.09 12.49 -8.52
C ASN A 140 -16.72 13.88 -8.75
N GLU A 141 -16.63 14.41 -9.96
CA GLU A 141 -17.11 15.74 -10.34
C GLU A 141 -18.63 15.93 -10.26
N VAL A 142 -19.40 14.83 -10.29
CA VAL A 142 -20.86 14.83 -10.15
C VAL A 142 -21.31 14.46 -8.73
N GLU A 143 -20.38 14.51 -7.77
CA GLU A 143 -20.60 14.23 -6.36
C GLU A 143 -20.99 12.78 -6.03
N ASP A 144 -20.76 11.85 -6.95
CA ASP A 144 -20.93 10.43 -6.67
C ASP A 144 -19.75 9.85 -5.91
N THR A 145 -20.04 8.92 -4.98
CA THR A 145 -19.01 8.13 -4.31
C THR A 145 -18.38 7.16 -5.33
N THR A 146 -17.05 7.13 -5.34
CA THR A 146 -16.26 6.22 -6.19
C THR A 146 -15.30 5.40 -5.35
N THR A 147 -14.97 4.20 -5.79
CA THR A 147 -13.95 3.36 -5.13
C THR A 147 -12.69 3.24 -5.98
N LEU A 148 -11.55 3.12 -5.31
CA LEU A 148 -10.23 3.12 -5.94
C LEU A 148 -9.75 1.73 -6.40
N GLY A 149 -10.53 0.69 -6.13
CA GLY A 149 -10.14 -0.69 -6.36
C GLY A 149 -9.11 -1.22 -5.35
N ARG A 150 -8.52 -2.39 -5.62
CA ARG A 150 -7.58 -3.05 -4.72
C ARG A 150 -6.42 -2.13 -4.32
N GLY A 151 -6.03 -2.14 -3.03
CA GLY A 151 -5.01 -1.24 -2.48
C GLY A 151 -5.44 0.22 -2.36
N GLY A 152 -6.73 0.52 -2.54
CA GLY A 152 -7.26 1.89 -2.48
C GLY A 152 -7.03 2.58 -1.16
N SER A 153 -7.05 1.87 -0.02
CA SER A 153 -6.77 2.45 1.30
C SER A 153 -5.30 2.85 1.46
N ASP A 154 -4.36 2.06 0.91
CA ASP A 154 -2.93 2.43 0.88
C ASP A 154 -2.71 3.68 0.04
N THR A 155 -3.34 3.71 -1.16
CA THR A 155 -3.30 4.87 -2.06
C THR A 155 -3.90 6.12 -1.40
N THR A 156 -5.04 5.99 -0.69
CA THR A 156 -5.66 7.08 0.08
C THR A 156 -4.70 7.62 1.15
N ALA A 157 -4.04 6.74 1.91
CA ALA A 157 -3.13 7.14 2.97
C ALA A 157 -1.93 7.92 2.43
N VAL A 158 -1.31 7.42 1.37
CA VAL A 158 -0.16 8.08 0.73
C VAL A 158 -0.57 9.42 0.09
N ALA A 159 -1.74 9.48 -0.56
CA ALA A 159 -2.25 10.71 -1.16
C ALA A 159 -2.54 11.79 -0.10
N LEU A 160 -3.13 11.42 1.04
CA LEU A 160 -3.32 12.31 2.18
C LEU A 160 -1.99 12.73 2.81
N ALA A 161 -1.01 11.81 2.95
CA ALA A 161 0.31 12.12 3.45
C ALA A 161 1.02 13.14 2.55
N ALA A 162 0.93 12.98 1.24
CA ALA A 162 1.47 13.92 0.26
C ALA A 162 0.80 15.31 0.37
N ALA A 163 -0.54 15.35 0.38
CA ALA A 163 -1.30 16.60 0.42
C ALA A 163 -1.13 17.38 1.74
N LEU A 164 -0.90 16.68 2.84
CA LEU A 164 -0.66 17.25 4.18
C LEU A 164 0.82 17.53 4.44
N ASN A 165 1.74 17.19 3.53
CA ASN A 165 3.19 17.22 3.74
C ASN A 165 3.61 16.46 5.00
N ALA A 166 3.09 15.24 5.19
CA ALA A 166 3.40 14.41 6.34
C ALA A 166 4.87 14.01 6.37
N ASP A 167 5.42 13.87 7.56
CA ASP A 167 6.82 13.43 7.76
C ASP A 167 6.99 11.95 7.42
N VAL A 168 5.93 11.14 7.61
CA VAL A 168 5.91 9.70 7.30
C VAL A 168 4.49 9.20 7.07
N CYS A 169 4.36 8.21 6.19
CA CYS A 169 3.16 7.39 6.05
C CYS A 169 3.49 5.96 6.54
N GLU A 170 2.93 5.57 7.68
CA GLU A 170 3.06 4.22 8.24
C GLU A 170 1.97 3.32 7.69
N ILE A 171 2.36 2.21 7.06
CA ILE A 171 1.45 1.18 6.54
C ILE A 171 1.48 -0.02 7.48
N TYR A 172 0.41 -0.21 8.22
CA TYR A 172 0.24 -1.34 9.13
C TYR A 172 -0.46 -2.52 8.44
N THR A 173 0.19 -3.67 8.51
CA THR A 173 -0.22 -4.93 7.90
C THR A 173 -0.11 -6.10 8.90
N ASP A 174 -0.25 -7.31 8.45
CA ASP A 174 -0.14 -8.56 9.24
C ASP A 174 1.28 -9.14 9.27
N VAL A 175 2.25 -8.47 8.65
CA VAL A 175 3.66 -8.88 8.65
C VAL A 175 4.57 -7.77 9.20
N ASP A 176 5.73 -8.14 9.73
CA ASP A 176 6.68 -7.22 10.39
C ASP A 176 7.50 -6.33 9.43
N GLY A 177 7.04 -6.11 8.21
CA GLY A 177 7.74 -5.36 7.16
C GLY A 177 7.91 -6.19 5.89
N LEU A 178 8.79 -5.74 4.99
CA LEU A 178 9.15 -6.49 3.79
C LEU A 178 10.28 -7.48 4.12
N PHE A 179 10.22 -8.65 3.48
CA PHE A 179 11.19 -9.72 3.65
C PHE A 179 11.93 -10.00 2.34
N THR A 180 13.10 -10.62 2.44
CA THR A 180 13.94 -10.99 1.29
C THR A 180 13.30 -12.04 0.37
N ALA A 181 12.28 -12.74 0.83
CA ALA A 181 11.34 -13.56 0.07
C ALA A 181 10.04 -13.72 0.87
N ASP A 182 9.02 -14.35 0.30
CA ASP A 182 7.80 -14.70 1.04
C ASP A 182 8.13 -15.70 2.17
N PRO A 183 7.88 -15.37 3.43
CA PRO A 183 8.21 -16.25 4.56
C PRO A 183 7.44 -17.58 4.55
N ARG A 184 6.32 -17.65 3.83
CA ARG A 184 5.55 -18.89 3.66
C ARG A 184 6.27 -19.90 2.77
N ILE A 185 7.08 -19.43 1.83
CA ILE A 185 7.91 -20.26 0.94
C ILE A 185 9.31 -20.45 1.51
N VAL A 186 9.89 -19.38 2.07
CA VAL A 186 11.24 -19.34 2.65
C VAL A 186 11.15 -18.93 4.12
N PRO A 187 11.00 -19.87 5.07
CA PRO A 187 10.89 -19.55 6.49
C PRO A 187 12.13 -18.82 7.08
N THR A 188 13.26 -18.90 6.41
CA THR A 188 14.51 -18.22 6.76
C THR A 188 14.63 -16.84 6.10
N ALA A 189 13.61 -16.36 5.40
CA ALA A 189 13.63 -15.02 4.82
C ALA A 189 13.89 -13.96 5.88
N ARG A 190 14.85 -13.07 5.59
CA ARG A 190 15.27 -11.99 6.48
C ARG A 190 14.40 -10.75 6.24
N ARG A 191 14.04 -10.05 7.32
CA ARG A 191 13.38 -8.75 7.21
C ARG A 191 14.35 -7.72 6.62
N ILE A 192 13.87 -6.92 5.70
CA ILE A 192 14.62 -5.84 5.06
C ILE A 192 14.45 -4.57 5.91
N GLU A 193 15.54 -3.96 6.34
CA GLU A 193 15.48 -2.76 7.19
C GLU A 193 15.07 -1.51 6.39
N SER A 194 15.61 -1.38 5.18
CA SER A 194 15.31 -0.26 4.29
C SER A 194 15.42 -0.64 2.82
N LEU A 195 14.60 -0.01 2.00
CA LEU A 195 14.55 -0.13 0.54
C LEU A 195 14.42 1.25 -0.10
N SER A 196 14.89 1.38 -1.33
CA SER A 196 14.50 2.48 -2.19
C SER A 196 13.06 2.30 -2.71
N SER A 197 12.42 3.39 -3.12
CA SER A 197 11.12 3.31 -3.77
C SER A 197 11.18 2.50 -5.07
N GLU A 198 12.29 2.54 -5.80
CA GLU A 198 12.46 1.78 -7.05
C GLU A 198 12.51 0.27 -6.79
N GLU A 199 13.31 -0.19 -5.82
CA GLU A 199 13.35 -1.60 -5.43
C GLU A 199 11.99 -2.08 -4.90
N THR A 200 11.31 -1.24 -4.13
CA THR A 200 9.97 -1.56 -3.61
C THR A 200 8.94 -1.67 -4.73
N LEU A 201 9.01 -0.81 -5.75
CA LEU A 201 8.14 -0.90 -6.93
C LEU A 201 8.34 -2.21 -7.68
N GLU A 202 9.60 -2.61 -7.91
CA GLU A 202 9.90 -3.89 -8.57
C GLU A 202 9.41 -5.09 -7.74
N LEU A 203 9.63 -5.08 -6.42
CA LEU A 203 9.11 -6.15 -5.55
C LEU A 203 7.58 -6.20 -5.56
N ALA A 204 6.92 -5.05 -5.46
CA ALA A 204 5.45 -4.97 -5.43
C ALA A 204 4.81 -5.36 -6.78
N ALA A 205 5.43 -4.96 -7.90
CA ALA A 205 4.96 -5.29 -9.25
C ALA A 205 5.05 -6.80 -9.54
N HIS A 206 6.01 -7.49 -8.91
CA HIS A 206 6.32 -8.90 -9.22
C HIS A 206 5.92 -9.87 -8.10
N GLY A 207 4.93 -9.51 -7.27
CA GLY A 207 4.27 -10.44 -6.37
C GLY A 207 4.54 -10.28 -4.88
N ALA A 208 5.38 -9.34 -4.45
CA ALA A 208 5.48 -8.99 -3.03
C ALA A 208 4.23 -8.19 -2.60
N LYS A 209 3.13 -8.87 -2.34
CA LYS A 209 1.77 -8.31 -2.11
C LYS A 209 1.60 -7.53 -0.78
N ILE A 210 2.69 -7.11 -0.14
CA ILE A 210 2.67 -6.39 1.15
C ILE A 210 2.24 -4.93 0.96
N LEU A 211 2.66 -4.30 -0.15
CA LEU A 211 2.29 -2.96 -0.55
C LEU A 211 1.66 -2.95 -1.93
N HIS A 212 0.65 -2.14 -2.11
CA HIS A 212 0.04 -1.97 -3.42
C HIS A 212 0.89 -1.05 -4.31
N LEU A 213 1.15 -1.48 -5.56
CA LEU A 213 2.00 -0.77 -6.53
C LEU A 213 1.65 0.72 -6.64
N ARG A 214 0.36 1.07 -6.83
CA ARG A 214 -0.10 2.45 -6.92
C ARG A 214 0.27 3.32 -5.71
N ALA A 215 0.26 2.75 -4.51
CA ALA A 215 0.64 3.48 -3.30
C ALA A 215 2.14 3.81 -3.30
N VAL A 216 2.98 2.87 -3.73
CA VAL A 216 4.43 3.07 -3.84
C VAL A 216 4.77 4.08 -4.94
N GLU A 217 4.08 4.02 -6.10
CA GLU A 217 4.21 5.01 -7.18
C GLU A 217 3.88 6.43 -6.71
N TYR A 218 2.78 6.57 -5.96
CA TYR A 218 2.39 7.85 -5.36
C TYR A 218 3.44 8.33 -4.35
N ALA A 219 3.91 7.45 -3.46
CA ALA A 219 4.94 7.77 -2.49
C ALA A 219 6.22 8.28 -3.17
N ARG A 220 6.69 7.56 -4.22
CA ARG A 220 7.84 7.95 -5.03
C ARG A 220 7.63 9.30 -5.70
N ARG A 221 6.49 9.47 -6.37
CA ARG A 221 6.17 10.71 -7.12
C ARG A 221 6.16 11.94 -6.25
N PHE A 222 5.61 11.85 -5.05
CA PHE A 222 5.48 12.97 -4.11
C PHE A 222 6.55 12.97 -3.01
N GLY A 223 7.46 12.00 -3.02
CA GLY A 223 8.55 11.87 -2.07
C GLY A 223 8.07 11.68 -0.63
N VAL A 224 7.03 10.88 -0.43
CA VAL A 224 6.51 10.51 0.89
C VAL A 224 7.31 9.32 1.43
N PRO A 225 7.99 9.45 2.58
CA PRO A 225 8.62 8.31 3.22
C PRO A 225 7.54 7.32 3.70
N LEU A 226 7.73 6.02 3.40
CA LEU A 226 6.84 4.98 3.90
C LEU A 226 7.54 4.17 4.99
N HIS A 227 6.77 3.72 5.98
CA HIS A 227 7.23 2.81 7.01
C HIS A 227 6.25 1.66 7.13
N VAL A 228 6.64 0.46 6.69
CA VAL A 228 5.81 -0.75 6.71
C VAL A 228 6.02 -1.47 8.02
N ARG A 229 4.96 -1.69 8.78
CA ARG A 229 5.00 -2.28 10.13
C ARG A 229 3.87 -3.28 10.32
N SER A 230 4.03 -4.16 11.30
CA SER A 230 2.92 -4.99 11.76
C SER A 230 2.01 -4.25 12.73
N SER A 231 0.69 -4.45 12.60
CA SER A 231 -0.28 -4.00 13.60
C SER A 231 -0.32 -4.93 14.84
N PHE A 232 0.36 -6.08 14.79
CA PHE A 232 0.34 -7.12 15.81
C PHE A 232 1.63 -7.19 16.65
N SER A 233 2.68 -6.48 16.24
CA SER A 233 3.95 -6.43 16.94
C SER A 233 4.49 -5.00 17.05
N ASP A 234 5.53 -4.82 17.86
CA ASP A 234 6.23 -3.54 18.01
C ASP A 234 7.60 -3.54 17.32
N ARG A 235 7.86 -4.53 16.43
CA ARG A 235 9.08 -4.57 15.64
C ARG A 235 9.20 -3.37 14.72
N THR A 236 10.44 -2.97 14.44
CA THR A 236 10.77 -1.73 13.70
C THR A 236 10.23 -1.68 12.29
N GLY A 237 9.97 -2.84 11.64
CA GLY A 237 9.45 -2.84 10.27
C GLY A 237 10.46 -2.48 9.19
N THR A 238 10.00 -2.05 8.01
CA THR A 238 10.81 -1.69 6.85
C THR A 238 10.57 -0.24 6.45
N TRP A 239 11.65 0.51 6.27
CA TRP A 239 11.60 1.86 5.75
C TRP A 239 11.76 1.89 4.24
N ILE A 240 10.97 2.77 3.57
CA ILE A 240 11.05 2.99 2.13
C ILE A 240 11.19 4.49 1.87
N TYR A 241 12.31 4.89 1.26
CA TYR A 241 12.60 6.29 0.97
C TYR A 241 13.62 6.43 -0.14
N ASP A 242 13.58 7.56 -0.84
CA ASP A 242 14.58 7.94 -1.84
C ASP A 242 15.62 8.85 -1.21
N GLY A 243 16.87 8.43 -1.19
CA GLY A 243 18.00 9.16 -0.59
C GLY A 243 18.35 10.51 -1.26
N ARG A 244 17.52 11.04 -2.18
CA ARG A 244 17.79 12.24 -2.97
C ARG A 244 17.25 13.55 -2.39
N ARG A 245 16.58 13.56 -1.25
CA ARG A 245 16.19 14.81 -0.60
C ARG A 245 17.29 15.30 0.33
N GLU A 246 17.95 16.39 -0.01
CA GLU A 246 18.66 17.21 0.98
C GLU A 246 17.66 17.62 2.06
N GLY A 247 17.84 17.11 3.27
CA GLY A 247 16.88 17.24 4.36
C GLY A 247 15.94 16.05 4.53
N ALA A 248 16.18 14.93 3.83
CA ALA A 248 15.43 13.70 4.00
C ALA A 248 15.47 13.25 5.46
N PHE A 249 14.28 12.96 5.97
CA PHE A 249 14.00 12.32 7.23
C PHE A 249 15.00 11.19 7.52
N VAL A 250 15.72 11.29 8.63
CA VAL A 250 16.60 10.23 9.10
C VAL A 250 15.75 9.26 9.92
N PRO A 251 15.54 8.02 9.48
CA PRO A 251 14.66 7.04 10.14
C PRO A 251 14.90 6.87 11.63
N SER A 252 16.15 7.04 12.08
CA SER A 252 16.58 6.84 13.46
C SER A 252 15.95 7.77 14.50
N VAL A 253 15.37 8.90 14.11
CA VAL A 253 14.84 9.88 15.08
C VAL A 253 13.37 9.62 15.42
N VAL A 254 12.54 9.17 14.47
CA VAL A 254 11.12 8.88 14.75
C VAL A 254 10.94 7.44 15.23
N ALA A 255 11.68 6.47 14.70
CA ALA A 255 11.62 5.09 15.14
C ALA A 255 12.03 4.98 16.63
N ALA A 256 13.15 5.57 17.02
CA ALA A 256 13.62 5.53 18.42
C ALA A 256 12.64 6.22 19.40
N GLN A 257 11.95 7.28 18.98
CA GLN A 257 10.97 7.97 19.85
C GLN A 257 9.65 7.20 19.99
N LEU A 258 9.26 6.39 19.01
CA LEU A 258 8.04 5.59 19.06
C LEU A 258 8.28 4.27 19.80
N ASP A 259 9.43 3.64 19.62
CA ASP A 259 9.79 2.38 20.28
C ASP A 259 10.02 2.56 21.81
N ASP A 260 10.62 3.69 22.25
CA ASP A 260 10.83 3.99 23.66
C ASP A 260 9.52 4.25 24.45
N VAL A 261 8.49 4.80 23.80
CA VAL A 261 7.21 5.09 24.47
C VAL A 261 6.36 3.82 24.63
N VAL A 262 6.38 2.92 23.64
CA VAL A 262 5.62 1.68 23.69
C VAL A 262 6.24 0.69 24.68
N ALA A 263 7.57 0.64 24.81
CA ALA A 263 8.26 -0.22 25.75
C ALA A 263 8.03 0.18 27.22
N ALA A 264 7.79 1.47 27.51
CA ALA A 264 7.58 1.96 28.87
C ALA A 264 6.19 1.61 29.44
N ASP A 265 5.15 1.47 28.60
CA ASP A 265 3.78 1.20 29.05
C ASP A 265 3.49 -0.31 29.28
N ILE A 266 4.32 -1.21 28.78
CA ILE A 266 4.15 -2.67 28.96
C ILE A 266 4.72 -3.16 30.32
N ALA A 267 5.52 -2.37 31.00
CA ALA A 267 6.26 -2.79 32.18
C ALA A 267 5.49 -2.71 33.53
N THR A 268 4.21 -2.28 33.57
CA THR A 268 3.46 -2.17 34.83
C THR A 268 2.04 -2.76 34.74
N PRO A 269 1.82 -4.02 35.16
CA PRO A 269 0.48 -4.51 35.41
C PRO A 269 0.03 -4.00 36.78
N GLY A 270 -0.76 -2.92 36.81
CA GLY A 270 -1.43 -2.47 38.00
C GLY A 270 -2.50 -3.45 38.47
N SER A 271 -2.37 -3.94 39.70
CA SER A 271 -3.39 -4.72 40.41
C SER A 271 -4.76 -4.04 40.41
N PRO A 272 -5.87 -4.79 40.25
CA PRO A 272 -7.20 -4.21 40.29
C PRO A 272 -7.58 -3.81 41.69
N ALA A 273 -7.92 -2.55 41.91
CA ALA A 273 -8.55 -2.05 43.15
C ALA A 273 -10.01 -2.53 43.18
N THR A 274 -10.39 -3.13 44.28
CA THR A 274 -11.72 -3.60 44.64
C THR A 274 -12.69 -2.41 44.73
N PRO A 275 -13.89 -2.44 44.15
CA PRO A 275 -14.86 -1.38 44.29
C PRO A 275 -15.63 -1.50 45.63
N ALA A 276 -15.66 -0.39 46.38
CA ALA A 276 -16.49 -0.25 47.55
C ALA A 276 -17.97 -0.04 47.17
N SER A 277 -18.89 -0.72 47.87
CA SER A 277 -20.32 -0.61 47.72
C SER A 277 -20.86 0.78 48.12
N PRO A 278 -21.86 1.31 47.40
CA PRO A 278 -22.56 2.52 47.89
C PRO A 278 -23.76 2.16 48.75
N ALA A 279 -23.88 2.91 49.87
CA ALA A 279 -25.01 2.89 50.77
C ALA A 279 -26.20 3.69 50.19
N SER A 280 -27.39 3.12 50.48
CA SER A 280 -28.75 3.61 50.24
C SER A 280 -29.06 4.97 50.90
N ALA A 281 -29.78 5.86 50.18
CA ALA A 281 -30.83 6.70 50.81
C ALA A 281 -31.71 7.44 49.76
N ALA A 282 -32.98 7.05 49.76
CA ALA A 282 -34.22 7.87 49.80
C ALA A 282 -34.52 8.97 48.79
N THR A 283 -35.62 8.71 48.07
CA THR A 283 -36.51 9.68 47.37
C THR A 283 -37.23 10.60 48.34
N PRO A 284 -37.69 11.80 47.95
CA PRO A 284 -39.11 11.96 47.70
C PRO A 284 -39.51 12.80 46.45
N ALA A 285 -40.76 12.59 46.13
CA ALA A 285 -41.55 13.08 45.02
C ALA A 285 -41.93 14.58 45.10
N GLY A 286 -42.27 15.14 43.92
CA GLY A 286 -43.16 16.31 43.91
C GLY A 286 -43.11 17.19 42.65
N SER A 287 -44.13 16.98 41.83
CA SER A 287 -45.07 17.89 41.13
C SER A 287 -44.61 18.77 39.97
N ALA A 288 -45.42 18.62 38.96
CA ALA A 288 -45.78 19.29 37.74
C ALA A 288 -45.74 20.83 37.69
N SER A 289 -45.42 21.38 36.51
CA SER A 289 -46.34 22.29 35.74
C SER A 289 -45.67 22.77 34.42
N GLN A 290 -46.34 22.55 33.34
CA GLN A 290 -46.76 23.35 32.17
C GLN A 290 -46.02 24.69 31.89
N GLY A 291 -45.69 24.84 30.57
CA GLY A 291 -45.91 26.15 29.96
C GLY A 291 -44.93 26.54 28.82
N ALA A 292 -45.50 26.52 27.61
CA ALA A 292 -45.32 27.49 26.51
C ALA A 292 -43.95 27.67 25.79
N ALA A 293 -43.96 27.37 24.51
CA ALA A 293 -43.13 28.05 23.51
C ALA A 293 -43.56 29.52 23.36
N PRO A 294 -42.64 30.42 22.93
CA PRO A 294 -42.82 30.99 21.61
C PRO A 294 -41.56 31.44 20.85
N ALA A 295 -41.76 31.47 19.50
CA ALA A 295 -41.27 32.46 18.52
C ALA A 295 -39.79 32.74 18.30
N ALA A 296 -39.38 32.57 17.05
CA ALA A 296 -38.23 33.19 16.40
C ALA A 296 -38.36 34.73 16.33
N PRO A 297 -37.21 35.41 16.23
CA PRO A 297 -37.14 36.49 15.25
C PRO A 297 -35.83 36.61 14.46
N ALA A 298 -36.03 36.92 13.16
CA ALA A 298 -35.36 37.89 12.31
C ALA A 298 -33.83 38.05 12.31
N SER A 299 -33.27 37.93 11.12
CA SER A 299 -31.96 38.45 10.70
C SER A 299 -31.86 39.97 10.79
N PRO A 300 -30.66 40.49 10.90
CA PRO A 300 -30.27 41.64 10.08
C PRO A 300 -28.91 41.53 9.41
N SER A 301 -28.92 41.93 8.15
CA SER A 301 -28.00 42.74 7.33
C SER A 301 -26.51 42.81 7.68
N ASP A 302 -25.71 42.54 6.64
CA ASP A 302 -24.30 42.94 6.40
C ASP A 302 -24.02 44.43 6.72
N PRO A 303 -22.77 44.73 7.07
CA PRO A 303 -21.96 45.43 6.09
C PRO A 303 -20.49 44.98 5.95
N ALA A 304 -19.95 45.24 4.76
CA ALA A 304 -18.63 45.07 4.26
C ALA A 304 -17.47 45.60 5.15
N GLY A 305 -16.35 44.87 5.11
CA GLY A 305 -15.05 45.29 5.61
C GLY A 305 -14.01 44.28 5.25
N LEU A 306 -13.35 44.47 4.10
CA LEU A 306 -12.13 43.76 3.67
C LEU A 306 -11.00 44.14 4.65
N ASP A 307 -10.34 43.11 5.21
CA ASP A 307 -8.98 43.29 5.73
C ASP A 307 -8.15 42.04 5.38
N ASP A 308 -7.14 42.25 4.56
CA ASP A 308 -6.19 41.26 4.07
C ASP A 308 -5.29 40.80 5.23
N GLY A 309 -5.51 39.59 5.73
CA GLY A 309 -4.58 38.89 6.62
C GLY A 309 -3.45 38.22 5.83
N PRO A 310 -2.23 38.08 6.38
CA PRO A 310 -1.05 37.65 5.66
C PRO A 310 -1.14 36.21 5.16
N SER A 311 -0.72 36.01 3.92
CA SER A 311 -0.78 34.76 3.18
C SER A 311 -0.08 33.60 3.90
N ALA A 312 -0.63 32.41 3.77
CA ALA A 312 -0.18 31.13 4.35
C ALA A 312 1.30 30.75 4.06
N SER A 313 2.00 31.48 3.19
CA SER A 313 3.39 31.24 2.81
C SER A 313 4.45 31.64 3.85
N VAL A 314 4.14 32.58 4.76
CA VAL A 314 5.11 33.09 5.74
C VAL A 314 5.24 32.19 6.98
N VAL A 315 4.17 31.52 7.36
CA VAL A 315 4.16 30.61 8.52
C VAL A 315 4.91 29.31 8.20
N ASP A 316 4.83 28.87 6.96
CA ASP A 316 5.48 27.62 6.47
C ASP A 316 7.01 27.75 6.43
N THR A 317 7.53 28.92 6.07
CA THR A 317 8.99 29.17 5.98
C THR A 317 9.66 29.24 7.37
N ALA A 318 8.98 29.79 8.37
CA ALA A 318 9.52 29.88 9.72
C ALA A 318 9.58 28.51 10.41
N HIS A 319 8.61 27.65 10.15
CA HIS A 319 8.56 26.29 10.69
C HIS A 319 9.63 25.39 10.07
N ARG A 320 9.85 25.48 8.75
CA ARG A 320 10.92 24.75 8.04
C ARG A 320 12.32 25.17 8.52
N ASN A 321 12.53 26.46 8.74
CA ASN A 321 13.82 26.98 9.23
C ASN A 321 14.13 26.55 10.67
N ALA A 322 13.13 26.41 11.53
CA ALA A 322 13.30 25.93 12.90
C ALA A 322 13.68 24.43 12.97
N ILE A 323 13.15 23.62 12.04
CA ILE A 323 13.49 22.19 11.91
C ILE A 323 14.90 22.03 11.35
N ALA A 324 15.27 22.81 10.33
CA ALA A 324 16.60 22.79 9.73
C ALA A 324 17.70 23.23 10.71
N ALA A 325 17.46 24.23 11.54
CA ALA A 325 18.40 24.71 12.56
C ALA A 325 18.64 23.69 13.68
N ARG A 326 17.64 22.87 14.04
CA ARG A 326 17.79 21.79 15.03
C ARG A 326 18.57 20.58 14.49
N ALA A 327 18.47 20.30 13.19
CA ALA A 327 19.19 19.21 12.53
C ALA A 327 20.70 19.49 12.42
N GLN A 328 21.12 20.76 12.36
CA GLN A 328 22.52 21.17 12.24
C GLN A 328 23.30 21.20 13.57
N ALA A 329 22.61 21.08 14.73
CA ALA A 329 23.22 21.24 16.06
C ALA A 329 23.67 19.93 16.73
N ARG A 330 23.68 18.77 16.04
CA ARG A 330 24.17 17.49 16.61
C ARG A 330 25.43 17.00 15.90
N PRO A 331 26.46 16.53 16.65
CA PRO A 331 27.67 15.97 16.04
C PRO A 331 27.30 14.71 15.24
N ARG A 332 27.70 14.64 13.98
CA ARG A 332 27.60 13.47 13.13
C ARG A 332 28.48 12.36 13.71
N PRO A 333 27.94 11.14 13.91
CA PRO A 333 28.83 9.99 14.11
C PRO A 333 29.65 9.79 12.82
N SER A 334 30.96 9.61 12.97
CA SER A 334 31.86 9.31 11.86
C SER A 334 31.46 7.99 11.23
N ALA A 335 30.98 8.04 9.98
CA ALA A 335 30.81 6.86 9.16
C ALA A 335 32.20 6.21 8.97
N LYS A 336 32.38 5.01 9.45
CA LYS A 336 33.43 4.13 8.97
C LYS A 336 33.01 3.69 7.57
N GLU A 337 33.75 4.17 6.58
CA GLU A 337 33.68 3.70 5.21
C GLU A 337 34.21 2.27 5.15
N ASP A 338 33.31 1.29 5.26
CA ASP A 338 33.60 -0.05 4.76
C ASP A 338 33.16 -0.06 3.29
N HIS A 339 34.08 0.25 2.40
CA HIS A 339 33.94 0.05 0.97
C HIS A 339 33.95 -1.45 0.69
N VAL A 340 32.77 -2.07 0.63
CA VAL A 340 32.56 -3.34 -0.06
C VAL A 340 31.49 -3.06 -1.13
N GLU A 341 31.93 -2.86 -2.37
CA GLU A 341 31.07 -2.87 -3.55
C GLU A 341 30.53 -4.29 -3.81
N ALA A 342 29.71 -4.81 -2.92
CA ALA A 342 28.97 -6.04 -3.19
C ALA A 342 27.61 -5.67 -3.79
N PRO A 343 27.09 -6.44 -4.79
CA PRO A 343 25.75 -6.23 -5.27
C PRO A 343 24.77 -6.40 -4.12
N VAL A 344 24.02 -5.37 -3.83
CA VAL A 344 22.99 -5.45 -2.80
C VAL A 344 21.75 -6.05 -3.44
N ILE A 345 21.61 -7.38 -3.30
CA ILE A 345 20.35 -8.04 -3.63
C ILE A 345 19.38 -7.77 -2.48
N SER A 346 18.30 -7.10 -2.80
CA SER A 346 17.29 -6.66 -1.84
C SER A 346 16.33 -7.78 -1.50
N GLY A 347 15.94 -8.59 -2.51
CA GLY A 347 15.05 -9.72 -2.30
C GLY A 347 14.61 -10.43 -3.57
N ILE A 348 13.73 -11.40 -3.38
CA ILE A 348 13.11 -12.20 -4.42
C ILE A 348 11.60 -12.07 -4.30
N ALA A 349 10.97 -11.62 -5.39
CA ALA A 349 9.53 -11.65 -5.55
C ALA A 349 9.12 -12.84 -6.43
N HIS A 350 7.89 -13.32 -6.26
CA HIS A 350 7.32 -14.36 -7.10
C HIS A 350 5.86 -14.06 -7.41
N ASP A 351 5.41 -14.43 -8.61
CA ASP A 351 4.03 -14.23 -9.05
C ASP A 351 3.49 -15.48 -9.77
N ARG A 352 2.28 -15.89 -9.41
CA ARG A 352 1.54 -17.01 -9.99
C ARG A 352 0.26 -16.56 -10.71
N SER A 353 0.02 -15.27 -10.77
CA SER A 353 -1.21 -14.69 -11.33
C SER A 353 -1.04 -14.26 -12.79
N GLN A 354 -0.08 -14.86 -13.49
CA GLN A 354 0.22 -14.52 -14.88
C GLN A 354 0.13 -15.77 -15.77
N ASP A 355 -0.41 -15.56 -16.96
CA ASP A 355 -0.41 -16.54 -18.04
C ASP A 355 0.55 -16.15 -19.14
N LYS A 356 1.09 -17.13 -19.86
CA LYS A 356 1.98 -16.92 -21.00
C LYS A 356 1.27 -17.18 -22.32
N ILE A 357 1.32 -16.20 -23.23
CA ILE A 357 0.87 -16.32 -24.61
C ILE A 357 2.06 -16.21 -25.54
N THR A 358 2.17 -17.15 -26.49
CA THR A 358 3.23 -17.17 -27.52
C THR A 358 2.61 -17.24 -28.89
N LEU A 359 2.87 -16.24 -29.73
CA LEU A 359 2.55 -16.22 -31.15
C LEU A 359 3.74 -16.73 -31.92
N VAL A 360 3.57 -17.85 -32.60
CA VAL A 360 4.65 -18.53 -33.38
C VAL A 360 4.53 -18.20 -34.85
N GLY A 361 5.66 -17.87 -35.47
CA GLY A 361 5.75 -17.62 -36.89
C GLY A 361 5.05 -16.34 -37.35
N VAL A 362 5.15 -15.29 -36.56
CA VAL A 362 4.73 -13.94 -36.92
C VAL A 362 5.63 -13.39 -38.02
N PRO A 363 5.11 -12.75 -39.08
CA PRO A 363 5.94 -12.08 -40.07
C PRO A 363 6.86 -11.04 -39.47
N ASP A 364 8.18 -11.15 -39.68
CA ASP A 364 9.18 -10.22 -39.15
C ASP A 364 9.27 -8.97 -40.03
N VAL A 365 8.27 -8.11 -39.92
CA VAL A 365 8.17 -6.86 -40.66
C VAL A 365 7.86 -5.70 -39.72
N PRO A 366 8.33 -4.47 -40.03
CA PRO A 366 8.02 -3.29 -39.24
C PRO A 366 6.50 -3.15 -38.99
N GLY A 367 6.14 -2.93 -37.73
CA GLY A 367 4.75 -2.77 -37.30
C GLY A 367 4.01 -4.07 -36.91
N ALA A 368 4.64 -5.26 -37.03
CA ALA A 368 4.01 -6.51 -36.60
C ALA A 368 3.66 -6.50 -35.10
N ALA A 369 4.62 -6.19 -34.25
CA ALA A 369 4.40 -6.06 -32.80
C ALA A 369 3.35 -4.98 -32.47
N ALA A 370 3.38 -3.82 -33.14
CA ALA A 370 2.42 -2.75 -32.94
C ALA A 370 0.98 -3.21 -33.19
N ARG A 371 0.73 -3.99 -34.24
CA ARG A 371 -0.60 -4.54 -34.54
C ARG A 371 -1.08 -5.54 -33.48
N ILE A 372 -0.17 -6.43 -33.05
CA ILE A 372 -0.48 -7.43 -32.02
C ILE A 372 -0.89 -6.73 -30.73
N PHE A 373 -0.03 -5.82 -30.23
CA PHE A 373 -0.28 -5.15 -28.95
C PHE A 373 -1.40 -4.13 -29.01
N ALA A 374 -1.76 -3.56 -30.18
CA ALA A 374 -2.95 -2.77 -30.35
C ALA A 374 -4.24 -3.59 -30.14
N ILE A 375 -4.25 -4.86 -30.59
CA ILE A 375 -5.38 -5.77 -30.37
C ILE A 375 -5.48 -6.14 -28.89
N VAL A 376 -4.37 -6.48 -28.26
CA VAL A 376 -4.36 -6.79 -26.81
C VAL A 376 -4.77 -5.60 -25.98
N ALA A 377 -4.27 -4.40 -26.27
CA ALA A 377 -4.68 -3.16 -25.61
C ALA A 377 -6.20 -2.88 -25.77
N GLY A 378 -6.80 -3.26 -26.88
CA GLY A 378 -8.25 -3.16 -27.10
C GLY A 378 -9.10 -4.05 -26.18
N THR A 379 -8.48 -4.99 -25.45
CA THR A 379 -9.14 -5.85 -24.46
C THR A 379 -8.93 -5.36 -23.02
N ASP A 380 -8.30 -4.20 -22.81
CA ASP A 380 -7.90 -3.65 -21.50
C ASP A 380 -6.91 -4.59 -20.73
N ALA A 381 -6.32 -5.60 -21.37
CA ALA A 381 -5.35 -6.51 -20.75
C ALA A 381 -4.00 -5.80 -20.54
N ASN A 382 -3.47 -5.91 -19.33
CA ASN A 382 -2.10 -5.47 -19.03
C ASN A 382 -1.08 -6.50 -19.49
N ILE A 383 0.11 -6.04 -19.84
CA ILE A 383 1.23 -6.90 -20.26
C ILE A 383 2.41 -6.61 -19.34
N ASP A 384 3.05 -7.66 -18.81
CA ASP A 384 4.21 -7.51 -17.94
C ASP A 384 5.52 -7.76 -18.73
N MET A 385 5.74 -8.97 -19.22
CA MET A 385 6.97 -9.33 -19.93
C MET A 385 6.70 -9.50 -21.43
N ILE A 386 7.59 -8.96 -22.27
CA ILE A 386 7.55 -9.17 -23.72
C ILE A 386 8.91 -9.68 -24.16
N VAL A 387 8.94 -10.81 -24.88
CA VAL A 387 10.14 -11.35 -25.52
C VAL A 387 9.85 -11.61 -26.98
N GLN A 388 10.66 -11.02 -27.86
CA GLN A 388 10.66 -11.29 -29.29
C GLN A 388 12.03 -11.83 -29.68
N ASP A 389 12.05 -12.93 -30.40
CA ASP A 389 13.27 -13.52 -30.91
C ASP A 389 13.19 -13.67 -32.44
N VAL A 390 14.23 -13.19 -33.13
CA VAL A 390 14.32 -13.27 -34.57
C VAL A 390 14.75 -14.71 -34.96
N SER A 391 14.07 -15.30 -35.92
CA SER A 391 14.43 -16.64 -36.41
C SER A 391 15.87 -16.67 -36.90
N ALA A 392 16.68 -17.56 -36.33
CA ALA A 392 18.11 -17.70 -36.63
C ALA A 392 18.40 -18.07 -38.09
N GLU A 393 17.43 -18.54 -38.88
CA GLU A 393 17.61 -19.06 -40.22
C GLU A 393 17.13 -18.12 -41.34
N GLY A 394 16.88 -16.84 -41.05
CA GLY A 394 16.45 -15.88 -42.08
C GLY A 394 15.11 -16.23 -42.73
N THR A 395 14.21 -16.90 -42.00
CA THR A 395 12.87 -17.31 -42.49
C THR A 395 11.93 -16.15 -42.70
N GLY A 396 12.28 -14.92 -42.23
CA GLY A 396 11.41 -13.75 -42.23
C GLY A 396 10.26 -13.87 -41.23
N LEU A 397 10.38 -14.78 -40.26
CA LEU A 397 9.39 -15.03 -39.21
C LEU A 397 10.02 -14.85 -37.81
N THR A 398 9.24 -14.44 -36.86
CA THR A 398 9.64 -14.31 -35.47
C THR A 398 8.61 -14.97 -34.53
N ASN A 399 9.00 -15.24 -33.29
CA ASN A 399 8.07 -15.60 -32.24
C ASN A 399 7.95 -14.42 -31.25
N ILE A 400 6.74 -14.13 -30.82
CA ILE A 400 6.48 -13.11 -29.81
C ILE A 400 5.79 -13.79 -28.65
N SER A 401 6.45 -13.77 -27.49
CA SER A 401 5.91 -14.25 -26.22
C SER A 401 5.67 -13.09 -25.29
N PHE A 402 4.60 -13.13 -24.56
CA PHE A 402 4.34 -12.17 -23.49
C PHE A 402 3.55 -12.81 -22.35
N THR A 403 3.57 -12.16 -21.16
CA THR A 403 2.77 -12.54 -20.02
C THR A 403 1.70 -11.49 -19.78
N CYS A 404 0.55 -11.93 -19.29
CA CYS A 404 -0.57 -11.09 -18.88
C CYS A 404 -1.29 -11.73 -17.68
N PRO A 405 -2.04 -10.94 -16.89
CA PRO A 405 -2.85 -11.48 -15.78
C PRO A 405 -3.79 -12.59 -16.24
N ASP A 406 -3.93 -13.63 -15.41
CA ASP A 406 -4.79 -14.78 -15.65
C ASP A 406 -6.24 -14.38 -15.95
N GLY A 407 -6.76 -13.36 -15.22
CA GLY A 407 -8.09 -12.81 -15.45
C GLY A 407 -8.31 -12.18 -16.83
N ASP A 408 -7.26 -11.71 -17.49
CA ASP A 408 -7.32 -11.00 -18.79
C ASP A 408 -6.98 -11.92 -19.98
N SER A 409 -6.29 -13.03 -19.71
CA SER A 409 -5.66 -13.90 -20.70
C SER A 409 -6.66 -14.52 -21.69
N ALA A 410 -7.84 -14.93 -21.21
CA ALA A 410 -8.88 -15.55 -22.03
C ALA A 410 -9.39 -14.57 -23.11
N THR A 411 -9.63 -13.31 -22.72
CA THR A 411 -10.12 -12.26 -23.62
C THR A 411 -9.04 -11.85 -24.62
N ALA A 412 -7.80 -11.68 -24.16
CA ALA A 412 -6.65 -11.37 -25.02
C ALA A 412 -6.40 -12.48 -26.05
N ARG A 413 -6.45 -13.76 -25.64
CA ARG A 413 -6.31 -14.91 -26.51
C ARG A 413 -7.41 -14.95 -27.57
N ALA A 414 -8.66 -14.78 -27.19
CA ALA A 414 -9.79 -14.79 -28.13
C ALA A 414 -9.67 -13.68 -29.18
N ALA A 415 -9.27 -12.46 -28.78
CA ALA A 415 -9.05 -11.34 -29.68
C ALA A 415 -7.90 -11.61 -30.68
N LEU A 416 -6.78 -12.18 -30.22
CA LEU A 416 -5.64 -12.55 -31.08
C LEU A 416 -5.99 -13.66 -32.05
N GLU A 417 -6.69 -14.72 -31.62
CA GLU A 417 -7.14 -15.79 -32.51
C GLU A 417 -8.13 -15.26 -33.58
N GLY A 418 -9.04 -14.35 -33.20
CA GLY A 418 -9.95 -13.70 -34.14
C GLY A 418 -9.24 -12.86 -35.21
N ALA A 419 -8.05 -12.34 -34.89
CA ALA A 419 -7.23 -11.53 -35.80
C ALA A 419 -6.13 -12.33 -36.50
N ARG A 420 -6.13 -13.65 -36.41
CA ARG A 420 -5.05 -14.52 -36.90
C ARG A 420 -4.67 -14.29 -38.37
N GLU A 421 -5.66 -14.18 -39.22
CA GLU A 421 -5.45 -13.93 -40.66
C GLU A 421 -4.81 -12.55 -40.91
N GLN A 422 -5.24 -11.54 -40.18
CA GLN A 422 -4.71 -10.17 -40.29
C GLN A 422 -3.26 -10.09 -39.79
N LEU A 423 -2.94 -10.80 -38.70
CA LEU A 423 -1.62 -10.81 -38.05
C LEU A 423 -0.63 -11.76 -38.78
N GLY A 424 -1.14 -12.82 -39.45
CA GLY A 424 -0.36 -13.75 -40.24
C GLY A 424 0.51 -14.72 -39.45
N PHE A 425 0.26 -14.92 -38.15
CA PHE A 425 1.01 -15.89 -37.35
C PHE A 425 0.55 -17.35 -37.62
N ARG A 426 1.43 -18.33 -37.41
CA ARG A 426 1.17 -19.75 -37.69
C ARG A 426 0.32 -20.40 -36.60
N SER A 427 0.70 -20.24 -35.34
CA SER A 427 -0.01 -20.80 -34.18
C SER A 427 0.10 -19.91 -32.96
N LEU A 428 -0.89 -20.01 -32.09
CA LEU A 428 -0.90 -19.42 -30.76
C LEU A 428 -0.77 -20.53 -29.72
N HIS A 429 0.18 -20.40 -28.81
CA HIS A 429 0.35 -21.29 -27.67
C HIS A 429 0.02 -20.52 -26.40
N PHE A 430 -0.78 -21.14 -25.54
CA PHE A 430 -1.21 -20.62 -24.25
C PHE A 430 -0.70 -21.55 -23.15
N ASN A 431 -0.06 -20.99 -22.13
CA ASN A 431 0.40 -21.74 -20.97
C ASN A 431 -0.03 -21.02 -19.69
N PRO A 432 -1.01 -21.55 -18.93
CA PRO A 432 -1.44 -21.01 -17.66
C PRO A 432 -0.60 -21.50 -16.47
N ASP A 433 0.18 -22.58 -16.67
CA ASP A 433 0.92 -23.25 -15.59
C ASP A 433 2.33 -22.66 -15.48
N ILE A 434 2.43 -21.35 -15.31
CA ILE A 434 3.70 -20.63 -15.16
C ILE A 434 3.78 -19.90 -13.83
N GLY A 435 5.02 -19.72 -13.36
CA GLY A 435 5.36 -18.81 -12.28
C GLY A 435 6.49 -17.88 -12.70
N ILE A 436 6.46 -16.66 -12.19
CA ILE A 436 7.51 -15.67 -12.40
C ILE A 436 8.32 -15.55 -11.12
N LEU A 437 9.63 -15.69 -11.20
CA LEU A 437 10.58 -15.39 -10.15
C LEU A 437 11.37 -14.14 -10.55
N SER A 438 11.41 -13.14 -9.67
CA SER A 438 12.11 -11.87 -9.90
C SER A 438 13.14 -11.63 -8.80
N LEU A 439 14.42 -11.63 -9.17
CA LEU A 439 15.53 -11.19 -8.32
C LEU A 439 15.64 -9.68 -8.42
N VAL A 440 15.54 -8.97 -7.30
CA VAL A 440 15.56 -7.50 -7.23
C VAL A 440 16.74 -7.02 -6.40
N GLY A 441 17.41 -5.98 -6.86
CA GLY A 441 18.51 -5.36 -6.11
C GLY A 441 19.24 -4.28 -6.87
N ALA A 442 19.88 -3.38 -6.15
CA ALA A 442 20.71 -2.33 -6.72
C ALA A 442 22.07 -2.88 -7.19
N GLY A 443 22.62 -2.28 -8.25
CA GLY A 443 23.96 -2.61 -8.72
C GLY A 443 24.10 -3.90 -9.53
N MET A 444 23.00 -4.51 -9.99
CA MET A 444 23.07 -5.74 -10.80
C MET A 444 23.82 -5.54 -12.13
N ARG A 445 23.74 -4.37 -12.75
CA ARG A 445 24.49 -4.03 -13.98
C ARG A 445 25.99 -3.88 -13.77
N SER A 446 26.40 -3.39 -12.61
CA SER A 446 27.80 -3.14 -12.28
C SER A 446 28.51 -4.36 -11.70
N ASN A 447 27.76 -5.43 -11.37
CA ASN A 447 28.31 -6.66 -10.79
C ASN A 447 28.19 -7.85 -11.73
N PRO A 448 29.25 -8.12 -12.53
CA PRO A 448 29.26 -9.31 -13.39
C PRO A 448 29.14 -10.57 -12.54
N GLY A 449 28.35 -11.53 -13.00
CA GLY A 449 28.16 -12.82 -12.34
C GLY A 449 26.84 -12.99 -11.60
N VAL A 450 26.04 -11.95 -11.36
CA VAL A 450 24.71 -12.08 -10.76
C VAL A 450 23.83 -13.02 -11.61
N SER A 451 23.75 -12.79 -12.91
CA SER A 451 22.97 -13.65 -13.83
C SER A 451 23.49 -15.10 -13.84
N ALA A 452 24.81 -15.29 -13.88
CA ALA A 452 25.41 -16.61 -13.85
C ALA A 452 25.07 -17.37 -12.56
N ARG A 453 25.12 -16.69 -11.42
CA ARG A 453 24.76 -17.26 -10.11
C ARG A 453 23.27 -17.61 -10.05
N LEU A 454 22.38 -16.73 -10.57
CA LEU A 454 20.95 -17.00 -10.65
C LEU A 454 20.66 -18.25 -11.50
N PHE A 455 21.18 -18.29 -12.72
CA PHE A 455 20.94 -19.43 -13.62
C PHE A 455 21.62 -20.71 -13.13
N GLY A 456 22.79 -20.60 -12.47
CA GLY A 456 23.44 -21.73 -11.82
C GLY A 456 22.58 -22.35 -10.72
N ALA A 457 22.02 -21.52 -9.83
CA ALA A 457 21.14 -21.97 -8.77
C ALA A 457 19.87 -22.67 -9.29
N LEU A 458 19.25 -22.11 -10.34
CA LEU A 458 18.08 -22.74 -10.98
C LEU A 458 18.43 -24.07 -11.65
N SER A 459 19.60 -24.14 -12.33
CA SER A 459 20.08 -25.37 -12.95
C SER A 459 20.38 -26.46 -11.94
N GLU A 460 21.04 -26.14 -10.81
CA GLU A 460 21.32 -27.06 -9.72
C GLU A 460 20.03 -27.59 -9.07
N ALA A 461 18.99 -26.75 -8.99
CA ALA A 461 17.66 -27.14 -8.52
C ALA A 461 16.83 -27.90 -9.57
N GLY A 462 17.35 -28.11 -10.79
CA GLY A 462 16.62 -28.79 -11.87
C GLY A 462 15.45 -27.98 -12.44
N VAL A 463 15.45 -26.66 -12.27
CA VAL A 463 14.38 -25.77 -12.73
C VAL A 463 14.69 -25.25 -14.13
N ASN A 464 13.79 -25.53 -15.09
CA ASN A 464 13.91 -25.02 -16.46
C ASN A 464 13.34 -23.61 -16.60
N ILE A 465 13.90 -22.80 -17.50
CA ILE A 465 13.52 -21.41 -17.73
C ILE A 465 12.82 -21.29 -19.09
N HIS A 466 11.63 -20.68 -19.09
CA HIS A 466 10.82 -20.44 -20.30
C HIS A 466 11.06 -19.07 -20.93
N MET A 467 11.26 -18.04 -20.11
CA MET A 467 11.53 -16.67 -20.53
C MET A 467 12.45 -15.98 -19.53
N ILE A 468 13.20 -15.00 -20.03
CA ILE A 468 14.06 -14.14 -19.20
C ILE A 468 13.79 -12.70 -19.59
N SER A 469 13.67 -11.81 -18.58
CA SER A 469 13.63 -10.37 -18.75
C SER A 469 14.54 -9.70 -17.73
N THR A 470 15.22 -8.64 -18.14
CA THR A 470 16.15 -7.92 -17.28
C THR A 470 15.92 -6.42 -17.32
N SER A 471 16.06 -5.75 -16.18
CA SER A 471 16.14 -4.30 -16.05
C SER A 471 17.44 -3.88 -15.34
N GLU A 472 17.56 -2.61 -14.95
CA GLU A 472 18.75 -2.13 -14.22
C GLU A 472 18.86 -2.73 -12.81
N ILE A 473 17.73 -3.06 -12.19
CA ILE A 473 17.63 -3.50 -10.81
C ILE A 473 16.86 -4.82 -10.66
N ARG A 474 16.57 -5.52 -11.76
CA ARG A 474 15.78 -6.77 -11.74
C ARG A 474 16.22 -7.76 -12.81
N ILE A 475 16.19 -9.05 -12.45
CA ILE A 475 16.23 -10.16 -13.39
C ILE A 475 15.03 -11.05 -13.09
N SER A 476 14.12 -11.20 -14.06
CA SER A 476 12.94 -12.05 -13.96
C SER A 476 13.08 -13.28 -14.85
N VAL A 477 12.65 -14.42 -14.35
CA VAL A 477 12.55 -15.66 -15.09
C VAL A 477 11.14 -16.23 -14.98
N VAL A 478 10.65 -16.77 -16.08
CA VAL A 478 9.41 -17.56 -16.12
C VAL A 478 9.79 -19.02 -16.02
N VAL A 479 9.21 -19.75 -15.10
CA VAL A 479 9.40 -21.17 -14.85
C VAL A 479 8.06 -21.90 -14.82
N ASP A 480 8.04 -23.21 -14.72
CA ASP A 480 6.82 -23.97 -14.45
C ASP A 480 6.30 -23.65 -13.05
N ASP A 481 4.99 -23.46 -12.89
CA ASP A 481 4.35 -23.12 -11.61
C ASP A 481 4.70 -24.12 -10.50
N ALA A 482 4.70 -25.41 -10.82
CA ALA A 482 5.05 -26.47 -9.89
C ALA A 482 6.49 -26.40 -9.36
N ALA A 483 7.41 -25.75 -10.10
CA ALA A 483 8.81 -25.60 -9.72
C ALA A 483 9.12 -24.26 -9.02
N LEU A 484 8.16 -23.35 -8.97
CA LEU A 484 8.39 -21.97 -8.52
C LEU A 484 8.89 -21.88 -7.07
N ASP A 485 8.29 -22.62 -6.13
CA ASP A 485 8.70 -22.58 -4.72
C ASP A 485 10.13 -23.08 -4.52
N GLU A 486 10.52 -24.11 -5.25
CA GLU A 486 11.89 -24.64 -5.23
C GLU A 486 12.88 -23.65 -5.85
N ALA A 487 12.48 -23.01 -6.97
CA ALA A 487 13.27 -21.95 -7.58
C ALA A 487 13.52 -20.79 -6.61
N VAL A 488 12.47 -20.34 -5.89
CA VAL A 488 12.60 -19.26 -4.89
C VAL A 488 13.55 -19.65 -3.77
N ARG A 489 13.43 -20.86 -3.20
CA ARG A 489 14.34 -21.34 -2.14
C ARG A 489 15.79 -21.45 -2.61
N ALA A 490 16.00 -22.08 -3.77
CA ALA A 490 17.34 -22.27 -4.32
C ALA A 490 18.05 -20.93 -4.58
N VAL A 491 17.36 -19.99 -5.21
CA VAL A 491 17.91 -18.66 -5.51
C VAL A 491 18.14 -17.87 -4.22
N HIS A 492 17.21 -17.91 -3.26
CA HIS A 492 17.34 -17.22 -1.98
C HIS A 492 18.61 -17.65 -1.22
N SER A 493 18.80 -18.95 -1.06
CA SER A 493 19.98 -19.51 -0.41
C SER A 493 21.26 -19.24 -1.22
N ALA A 494 21.21 -19.36 -2.55
CA ALA A 494 22.35 -19.05 -3.40
C ALA A 494 22.82 -17.60 -3.24
N PHE A 495 21.95 -16.64 -2.98
CA PHE A 495 22.34 -15.24 -2.76
C PHE A 495 22.61 -14.90 -1.28
N GLY A 496 22.54 -15.86 -0.37
CA GLY A 496 22.85 -15.67 1.05
C GLY A 496 21.89 -14.70 1.75
N LEU A 497 20.61 -14.77 1.38
CA LEU A 497 19.56 -13.90 1.91
C LEU A 497 18.94 -14.48 3.20
N ASP A 498 19.37 -15.67 3.61
CA ASP A 498 18.87 -16.36 4.80
C ASP A 498 19.22 -15.61 6.10
N ALA A 499 18.29 -15.56 7.03
CA ALA A 499 18.51 -15.12 8.39
C ALA A 499 19.23 -16.21 9.19
N GLN A 500 19.99 -15.81 10.22
CA GLN A 500 20.64 -16.77 11.14
C GLN A 500 19.64 -17.53 12.03
N ALA A 501 18.42 -16.97 12.22
CA ALA A 501 17.29 -17.59 12.90
C ALA A 501 16.01 -17.16 12.20
N ALA A 502 14.93 -17.96 12.31
CA ALA A 502 13.62 -17.61 11.74
C ALA A 502 13.13 -16.28 12.34
N GLU A 503 13.06 -15.24 11.50
CA GLU A 503 12.65 -13.88 11.91
C GLU A 503 11.19 -13.59 11.55
N ALA A 504 10.67 -14.28 10.57
CA ALA A 504 9.38 -13.98 10.00
C ALA A 504 8.23 -14.58 10.81
N VAL A 505 7.32 -13.73 11.24
CA VAL A 505 6.04 -14.14 11.84
C VAL A 505 4.93 -13.51 11.00
N VAL A 506 4.04 -14.33 10.44
CA VAL A 506 2.81 -13.89 9.79
C VAL A 506 1.71 -13.96 10.85
N TYR A 507 1.16 -12.81 11.21
CA TYR A 507 0.13 -12.69 12.24
C TYR A 507 -1.26 -12.81 11.58
N GLY A 508 -1.78 -14.00 11.49
CA GLY A 508 -3.19 -14.25 11.16
C GLY A 508 -3.64 -13.66 9.82
N GLY A 509 -4.04 -14.49 8.97
CA GLY A 509 -4.62 -14.15 7.70
C GLY A 509 -4.67 -15.39 6.85
N THR A 510 -5.84 -15.96 6.71
CA THR A 510 -6.12 -16.78 5.55
C THR A 510 -6.08 -15.83 4.37
N GLY A 511 -4.88 -15.62 3.80
CA GLY A 511 -4.77 -14.92 2.52
C GLY A 511 -5.55 -15.73 1.48
N ARG A 512 -6.69 -15.22 1.08
CA ARG A 512 -7.34 -15.55 -0.18
C ARG A 512 -6.92 -14.58 -1.23
#